data_efd9618f84edcc64c9cc8db83e647b49
#
_entry.id   efd9618f84edcc64c9cc8db83e647b49
#
_cell.length_a   1.000
_cell.length_b   1.000
_cell.length_c   1.000
_cell.angle_alpha   90.00
_cell.angle_beta   90.00
_cell.angle_gamma   90.00
#
_symmetry.space_group_name_H-M   'P 1'
#
loop_
_entity.id
_entity.type
_entity.pdbx_description
1 polymer ?
#
loop_
_entity_poly.entity_id
_entity_poly.type
_entity_poly.pdbx_seq_one_letter_code
_entity_poly.pdbx_strand_id
1 'polypeptide(L)'
;MTVAVADSIMNGVPYVESLQKWGRKYPRAGYGSWFRKWIHLDDPKPYNSFGNGSAMRCSSVGWLLDDEESVLEEAKKSAEITHNHPEGIKGAQSVALGVLMGRKGSSKKEIKEKLEDLFDYDLSQKLDDIIPNYTFNPTCQGSVPQAIIAFLESTDFEDAIRNSISLGGDADTQACITGSLAEAYYKSIPEEIASFVRWRIEDDLLAVLDQFHSITK
;
A
#
# COMPACT_ATOMS: atom_id res chain seq x y z
N MET A 1 -3.00 -1.35 9.13
CA MET A 1 -2.55 -2.67 8.61
C MET A 1 -1.16 -2.61 7.97
N THR A 2 -0.72 -1.50 7.40
CA THR A 2 0.68 -1.31 6.94
C THR A 2 1.68 -1.57 8.06
N VAL A 3 1.43 -1.00 9.26
CA VAL A 3 2.24 -1.26 10.47
C VAL A 3 2.27 -2.76 10.83
N ALA A 4 1.14 -3.48 10.66
CA ALA A 4 1.09 -4.92 10.93
C ALA A 4 1.96 -5.73 9.97
N VAL A 5 2.01 -5.34 8.69
CA VAL A 5 2.91 -5.99 7.70
C VAL A 5 4.36 -5.68 8.01
N ALA A 6 4.68 -4.42 8.35
CA ALA A 6 6.03 -4.04 8.76
C ALA A 6 6.49 -4.80 10.03
N ASP A 7 5.65 -4.84 11.09
CA ASP A 7 5.91 -5.60 12.34
C ASP A 7 6.16 -7.08 12.04
N SER A 8 5.38 -7.68 11.15
CA SER A 8 5.54 -9.07 10.72
C SER A 8 6.93 -9.33 10.13
N ILE A 9 7.35 -8.54 9.15
CA ILE A 9 8.62 -8.74 8.44
C ILE A 9 9.81 -8.45 9.37
N MET A 10 9.78 -7.33 10.09
CA MET A 10 10.89 -6.91 10.96
C MET A 10 11.14 -7.86 12.13
N ASN A 11 10.07 -8.44 12.68
CA ASN A 11 10.14 -9.26 13.89
C ASN A 11 9.91 -10.76 13.65
N GLY A 12 9.77 -11.22 12.39
CA GLY A 12 9.57 -12.62 12.04
C GLY A 12 8.24 -13.21 12.54
N VAL A 13 7.23 -12.36 12.75
CA VAL A 13 5.90 -12.78 13.21
C VAL A 13 5.05 -13.21 12.01
N PRO A 14 4.34 -14.33 12.03
CA PRO A 14 3.44 -14.72 10.94
C PRO A 14 2.42 -13.62 10.61
N TYR A 15 2.17 -13.36 9.33
CA TYR A 15 1.23 -12.32 8.89
C TYR A 15 -0.16 -12.44 9.52
N VAL A 16 -0.67 -13.67 9.64
CA VAL A 16 -1.98 -13.93 10.28
C VAL A 16 -1.99 -13.38 11.70
N GLU A 17 -0.98 -13.73 12.48
CA GLU A 17 -0.86 -13.32 13.90
C GLU A 17 -0.72 -11.80 14.01
N SER A 18 0.16 -11.19 13.20
CA SER A 18 0.38 -9.76 13.22
C SER A 18 -0.88 -8.98 12.82
N LEU A 19 -1.55 -9.37 11.72
CA LEU A 19 -2.77 -8.69 11.31
C LEU A 19 -3.91 -8.85 12.32
N GLN A 20 -4.05 -10.02 12.95
CA GLN A 20 -5.03 -10.23 14.02
C GLN A 20 -4.70 -9.40 15.27
N LYS A 21 -3.43 -9.39 15.71
CA LYS A 21 -2.96 -8.60 16.86
C LYS A 21 -3.32 -7.11 16.68
N TRP A 22 -2.87 -6.52 15.58
CA TRP A 22 -3.09 -5.10 15.31
C TRP A 22 -4.55 -4.77 14.98
N GLY A 23 -5.25 -5.67 14.26
CA GLY A 23 -6.66 -5.51 13.94
C GLY A 23 -7.56 -5.53 15.18
N ARG A 24 -7.28 -6.43 16.12
CA ARG A 24 -8.02 -6.52 17.40
C ARG A 24 -7.71 -5.33 18.31
N LYS A 25 -6.47 -4.82 18.27
CA LYS A 25 -6.07 -3.66 19.06
C LYS A 25 -6.74 -2.36 18.58
N TYR A 26 -6.95 -2.23 17.27
CA TYR A 26 -7.59 -1.07 16.64
C TYR A 26 -8.89 -1.43 15.93
N PRO A 27 -9.94 -1.91 16.63
CA PRO A 27 -11.12 -2.49 16.00
C PRO A 27 -12.00 -1.47 15.25
N ARG A 28 -11.77 -0.17 15.46
CA ARG A 28 -12.54 0.94 14.85
C ARG A 28 -11.80 1.66 13.72
N ALA A 29 -10.76 1.03 13.15
CA ALA A 29 -9.95 1.63 12.10
C ALA A 29 -10.55 1.47 10.68
N GLY A 30 -11.86 1.39 10.53
CA GLY A 30 -12.53 1.43 9.22
C GLY A 30 -12.46 0.13 8.41
N TYR A 31 -12.14 -1.01 9.01
CA TYR A 31 -11.99 -2.27 8.27
C TYR A 31 -13.26 -2.71 7.53
N GLY A 32 -13.07 -3.28 6.35
CA GLY A 32 -14.12 -3.95 5.60
C GLY A 32 -14.78 -5.08 6.41
N SER A 33 -16.05 -5.36 6.12
CA SER A 33 -16.88 -6.29 6.92
C SER A 33 -16.30 -7.70 7.06
N TRP A 34 -15.69 -8.23 5.99
CA TRP A 34 -15.04 -9.55 6.00
C TRP A 34 -13.77 -9.56 6.86
N PHE A 35 -12.91 -8.56 6.71
CA PHE A 35 -11.68 -8.46 7.49
C PHE A 35 -11.98 -8.28 8.98
N ARG A 36 -12.99 -7.48 9.32
CA ARG A 36 -13.46 -7.28 10.70
C ARG A 36 -13.92 -8.57 11.38
N LYS A 37 -14.50 -9.51 10.62
CA LYS A 37 -14.84 -10.86 11.12
C LYS A 37 -13.60 -11.74 11.21
N TRP A 38 -12.76 -11.70 10.17
CA TRP A 38 -11.58 -12.54 10.03
C TRP A 38 -10.57 -12.37 11.18
N ILE A 39 -10.36 -11.15 11.66
CA ILE A 39 -9.42 -10.88 12.75
C ILE A 39 -9.81 -11.57 14.08
N HIS A 40 -11.04 -12.01 14.24
CA HIS A 40 -11.54 -12.67 15.46
C HIS A 40 -11.67 -14.19 15.33
N LEU A 41 -11.34 -14.79 14.19
CA LEU A 41 -11.38 -16.23 14.01
C LEU A 41 -10.17 -16.91 14.69
N ASP A 42 -10.39 -18.09 15.25
CA ASP A 42 -9.30 -18.89 15.84
C ASP A 42 -8.47 -19.58 14.75
N ASP A 43 -9.08 -20.01 13.66
CA ASP A 43 -8.44 -20.59 12.48
C ASP A 43 -8.82 -19.79 11.24
N PRO A 44 -8.25 -18.59 11.05
CA PRO A 44 -8.62 -17.72 9.96
C PRO A 44 -8.12 -18.26 8.62
N LYS A 45 -9.02 -18.39 7.66
CA LYS A 45 -8.71 -18.80 6.28
C LYS A 45 -8.84 -17.62 5.34
N PRO A 46 -8.12 -17.62 4.21
CA PRO A 46 -8.35 -16.68 3.14
C PRO A 46 -9.79 -16.72 2.64
N TYR A 47 -10.33 -15.56 2.26
CA TYR A 47 -11.72 -15.44 1.83
C TYR A 47 -11.86 -14.86 0.41
N ASN A 48 -10.84 -15.07 -0.42
CA ASN A 48 -10.81 -14.73 -1.84
C ASN A 48 -11.14 -13.26 -2.14
N SER A 49 -10.69 -12.35 -1.26
CA SER A 49 -10.87 -10.92 -1.48
C SER A 49 -10.05 -10.44 -2.68
N PHE A 50 -10.62 -9.54 -3.46
CA PHE A 50 -9.97 -8.72 -4.48
C PHE A 50 -10.02 -7.22 -4.13
N GLY A 51 -10.33 -6.91 -2.87
CA GLY A 51 -10.33 -5.55 -2.35
C GLY A 51 -8.92 -4.96 -2.31
N ASN A 52 -8.84 -3.64 -2.31
CA ASN A 52 -7.58 -2.87 -2.32
C ASN A 52 -6.81 -2.91 -0.98
N GLY A 53 -7.38 -3.55 0.05
CA GLY A 53 -6.76 -3.70 1.36
C GLY A 53 -5.43 -4.45 1.37
N SER A 54 -5.17 -5.35 0.41
CA SER A 54 -3.85 -5.99 0.23
C SER A 54 -2.82 -4.99 -0.29
N ALA A 55 -3.19 -4.17 -1.26
CA ALA A 55 -2.32 -3.18 -1.89
C ALA A 55 -1.94 -2.04 -0.93
N MET A 56 -2.91 -1.50 -0.16
CA MET A 56 -2.66 -0.40 0.77
C MET A 56 -1.72 -0.75 1.93
N ARG A 57 -1.54 -2.03 2.25
CA ARG A 57 -0.76 -2.43 3.44
C ARG A 57 0.64 -2.97 3.14
N CYS A 58 1.02 -3.16 1.88
CA CYS A 58 2.22 -3.90 1.49
C CYS A 58 3.46 -3.03 1.24
N SER A 59 3.39 -1.71 1.40
CA SER A 59 4.50 -0.80 1.09
C SER A 59 5.80 -1.15 1.82
N SER A 60 5.73 -1.61 3.07
CA SER A 60 6.89 -2.04 3.84
C SER A 60 7.67 -3.20 3.21
N VAL A 61 7.04 -4.04 2.39
CA VAL A 61 7.71 -5.11 1.65
C VAL A 61 8.75 -4.53 0.69
N GLY A 62 8.36 -3.52 -0.10
CA GLY A 62 9.27 -2.84 -1.04
C GLY A 62 10.38 -2.03 -0.38
N TRP A 63 10.22 -1.69 0.91
CA TRP A 63 11.26 -1.01 1.69
C TRP A 63 12.24 -1.97 2.36
N LEU A 64 11.80 -3.15 2.82
CA LEU A 64 12.58 -4.06 3.65
C LEU A 64 13.32 -5.14 2.85
N LEU A 65 12.96 -5.34 1.57
CA LEU A 65 13.60 -6.31 0.70
C LEU A 65 14.27 -5.62 -0.48
N ASP A 66 15.34 -6.25 -1.01
CA ASP A 66 16.24 -5.60 -1.97
C ASP A 66 16.19 -6.16 -3.39
N ASP A 67 15.54 -7.26 -3.62
CA ASP A 67 15.43 -7.85 -4.96
C ASP A 67 13.95 -8.05 -5.35
N GLU A 68 13.71 -8.03 -6.67
CA GLU A 68 12.37 -8.07 -7.25
C GLU A 68 11.64 -9.39 -6.92
N GLU A 69 12.33 -10.52 -7.00
CA GLU A 69 11.73 -11.84 -6.78
C GLU A 69 11.24 -11.97 -5.34
N SER A 70 12.09 -11.62 -4.37
CA SER A 70 11.73 -11.62 -2.95
C SER A 70 10.58 -10.66 -2.64
N VAL A 71 10.57 -9.46 -3.24
CA VAL A 71 9.48 -8.48 -3.05
C VAL A 71 8.16 -9.01 -3.59
N LEU A 72 8.16 -9.60 -4.79
CA LEU A 72 6.94 -10.16 -5.39
C LEU A 72 6.41 -11.35 -4.58
N GLU A 73 7.29 -12.25 -4.13
CA GLU A 73 6.92 -13.38 -3.32
C GLU A 73 6.37 -12.96 -1.96
N GLU A 74 7.04 -12.04 -1.28
CA GLU A 74 6.64 -11.59 0.05
C GLU A 74 5.37 -10.74 0.02
N ALA A 75 5.18 -9.89 -0.99
CA ALA A 75 3.94 -9.18 -1.22
C ALA A 75 2.76 -10.14 -1.43
N LYS A 76 2.97 -11.21 -2.21
CA LYS A 76 1.99 -12.29 -2.37
C LYS A 76 1.65 -12.94 -1.02
N LYS A 77 2.64 -13.36 -0.23
CA LYS A 77 2.42 -13.96 1.10
C LYS A 77 1.62 -13.03 2.02
N SER A 78 1.92 -11.74 2.03
CA SER A 78 1.21 -10.75 2.84
C SER A 78 -0.25 -10.56 2.40
N ALA A 79 -0.53 -10.73 1.10
CA ALA A 79 -1.86 -10.60 0.53
C ALA A 79 -2.71 -11.86 0.73
N GLU A 80 -2.18 -13.03 0.38
CA GLU A 80 -2.95 -14.27 0.23
C GLU A 80 -3.59 -14.81 1.51
N ILE A 81 -3.17 -14.36 2.68
CA ILE A 81 -3.80 -14.72 3.96
C ILE A 81 -5.26 -14.22 4.06
N THR A 82 -5.67 -13.27 3.24
CA THR A 82 -7.02 -12.71 3.14
C THR A 82 -7.47 -12.48 1.71
N HIS A 83 -6.55 -12.00 0.86
CA HIS A 83 -6.78 -11.54 -0.52
C HIS A 83 -6.10 -12.50 -1.51
N ASN A 84 -6.48 -13.77 -1.45
CA ASN A 84 -5.92 -14.82 -2.33
C ASN A 84 -6.56 -14.88 -3.72
N HIS A 85 -7.41 -13.91 -4.07
CA HIS A 85 -7.85 -13.69 -5.44
C HIS A 85 -6.69 -13.14 -6.29
N PRO A 86 -6.53 -13.53 -7.58
CA PRO A 86 -5.45 -13.02 -8.43
C PRO A 86 -5.32 -11.51 -8.42
N GLU A 87 -6.42 -10.76 -8.51
CA GLU A 87 -6.41 -9.28 -8.45
C GLU A 87 -5.95 -8.73 -7.10
N GLY A 88 -6.27 -9.41 -5.99
CA GLY A 88 -5.80 -9.02 -4.66
C GLY A 88 -4.29 -9.20 -4.50
N ILE A 89 -3.73 -10.28 -5.04
CA ILE A 89 -2.28 -10.54 -5.06
C ILE A 89 -1.59 -9.55 -6.00
N LYS A 90 -2.11 -9.39 -7.21
CA LYS A 90 -1.63 -8.45 -8.24
C LYS A 90 -1.50 -7.03 -7.68
N GLY A 91 -2.54 -6.54 -6.99
CA GLY A 91 -2.52 -5.21 -6.38
C GLY A 91 -1.40 -5.04 -5.34
N ALA A 92 -1.19 -6.02 -4.47
CA ALA A 92 -0.12 -5.98 -3.48
C ALA A 92 1.28 -6.01 -4.14
N GLN A 93 1.47 -6.92 -5.09
CA GLN A 93 2.74 -7.05 -5.81
C GLN A 93 3.11 -5.80 -6.59
N SER A 94 2.14 -5.18 -7.28
CA SER A 94 2.38 -3.96 -8.07
C SER A 94 2.81 -2.78 -7.20
N VAL A 95 2.19 -2.58 -6.04
CA VAL A 95 2.55 -1.51 -5.12
C VAL A 95 3.91 -1.77 -4.47
N ALA A 96 4.17 -2.98 -3.97
CA ALA A 96 5.44 -3.32 -3.35
C ALA A 96 6.61 -3.20 -4.33
N LEU A 97 6.45 -3.65 -5.59
CA LEU A 97 7.45 -3.51 -6.63
C LEU A 97 7.68 -2.04 -7.01
N GLY A 98 6.61 -1.26 -7.15
CA GLY A 98 6.73 0.18 -7.43
C GLY A 98 7.50 0.92 -6.34
N VAL A 99 7.28 0.57 -5.06
CA VAL A 99 8.04 1.10 -3.91
C VAL A 99 9.51 0.70 -4.00
N LEU A 100 9.83 -0.57 -4.26
CA LEU A 100 11.23 -1.02 -4.44
C LEU A 100 11.93 -0.23 -5.55
N MET A 101 11.29 -0.11 -6.73
CA MET A 101 11.85 0.60 -7.88
C MET A 101 12.07 2.09 -7.58
N GLY A 102 11.10 2.77 -6.96
CA GLY A 102 11.21 4.16 -6.56
C GLY A 102 12.36 4.38 -5.57
N ARG A 103 12.45 3.54 -4.54
CA ARG A 103 13.55 3.54 -3.55
C ARG A 103 14.92 3.36 -4.20
N LYS A 104 15.00 2.48 -5.19
CA LYS A 104 16.25 2.20 -5.94
C LYS A 104 16.60 3.24 -7.00
N GLY A 105 15.76 4.26 -7.21
CA GLY A 105 16.03 5.37 -8.09
C GLY A 105 15.62 5.15 -9.55
N SER A 106 14.76 4.19 -9.84
CA SER A 106 14.14 4.06 -11.16
C SER A 106 13.33 5.31 -11.49
N SER A 107 13.36 5.73 -12.75
CA SER A 107 12.50 6.81 -13.24
C SER A 107 11.02 6.40 -13.25
N LYS A 108 10.12 7.38 -13.21
CA LYS A 108 8.67 7.13 -13.34
C LYS A 108 8.31 6.38 -14.62
N LYS A 109 9.06 6.63 -15.71
CA LYS A 109 8.88 5.91 -16.97
C LYS A 109 9.18 4.43 -16.80
N GLU A 110 10.33 4.09 -16.20
CA GLU A 110 10.72 2.70 -15.96
C GLU A 110 9.76 1.99 -15.01
N ILE A 111 9.30 2.67 -13.95
CA ILE A 111 8.28 2.14 -13.04
C ILE A 111 6.98 1.85 -13.80
N LYS A 112 6.51 2.81 -14.59
CA LYS A 112 5.31 2.66 -15.41
C LYS A 112 5.41 1.45 -16.33
N GLU A 113 6.44 1.41 -17.19
CA GLU A 113 6.65 0.35 -18.17
C GLU A 113 6.73 -1.04 -17.51
N LYS A 114 7.44 -1.14 -16.38
CA LYS A 114 7.56 -2.40 -15.63
C LYS A 114 6.22 -2.86 -15.05
N LEU A 115 5.44 -1.95 -14.48
CA LEU A 115 4.15 -2.29 -13.89
C LEU A 115 3.09 -2.61 -14.95
N GLU A 116 3.12 -1.95 -16.11
CA GLU A 116 2.27 -2.29 -17.26
C GLU A 116 2.59 -3.69 -17.78
N ASP A 117 3.88 -4.00 -17.97
CA ASP A 117 4.34 -5.30 -18.50
C ASP A 117 3.98 -6.48 -17.59
N LEU A 118 4.25 -6.35 -16.28
CA LEU A 118 4.05 -7.46 -15.35
C LEU A 118 2.61 -7.64 -14.90
N PHE A 119 1.84 -6.57 -14.84
CA PHE A 119 0.52 -6.57 -14.21
C PHE A 119 -0.62 -6.25 -15.16
N ASP A 120 -0.34 -6.04 -16.45
CA ASP A 120 -1.37 -5.73 -17.46
C ASP A 120 -2.28 -4.57 -16.99
N TYR A 121 -1.67 -3.50 -16.43
CA TYR A 121 -2.35 -2.28 -16.09
C TYR A 121 -2.28 -1.28 -17.24
N ASP A 122 -3.36 -0.56 -17.53
CA ASP A 122 -3.32 0.64 -18.37
C ASP A 122 -3.00 1.86 -17.52
N LEU A 123 -1.72 2.25 -17.49
CA LEU A 123 -1.24 3.44 -16.80
C LEU A 123 -1.02 4.63 -17.77
N SER A 124 -1.55 4.56 -18.99
CA SER A 124 -1.44 5.61 -19.99
C SER A 124 -2.50 6.70 -19.87
N GLN A 125 -3.57 6.44 -19.12
CA GLN A 125 -4.65 7.39 -18.87
C GLN A 125 -4.15 8.63 -18.10
N LYS A 126 -4.86 9.74 -18.24
CA LYS A 126 -4.60 10.99 -17.52
C LYS A 126 -5.59 11.19 -16.39
N LEU A 127 -5.15 11.81 -15.29
CA LEU A 127 -6.03 12.14 -14.17
C LEU A 127 -7.24 12.98 -14.63
N ASP A 128 -7.01 13.98 -15.48
CA ASP A 128 -8.07 14.84 -16.01
C ASP A 128 -9.15 14.06 -16.78
N ASP A 129 -8.79 12.94 -17.39
CA ASP A 129 -9.73 12.07 -18.11
C ASP A 129 -10.45 11.10 -17.16
N ILE A 130 -9.81 10.72 -16.07
CA ILE A 130 -10.34 9.78 -15.07
C ILE A 130 -11.32 10.49 -14.14
N ILE A 131 -10.93 11.63 -13.56
CA ILE A 131 -11.66 12.34 -12.49
C ILE A 131 -13.15 12.54 -12.80
N PRO A 132 -13.56 13.01 -14.01
CA PRO A 132 -14.98 13.30 -14.26
C PRO A 132 -15.92 12.11 -14.12
N ASN A 133 -15.42 10.89 -14.28
CA ASN A 133 -16.22 9.67 -14.30
C ASN A 133 -15.87 8.67 -13.19
N TYR A 134 -14.87 8.98 -12.37
CA TYR A 134 -14.41 8.06 -11.33
C TYR A 134 -15.36 8.08 -10.14
N THR A 135 -15.64 6.89 -9.61
CA THR A 135 -16.51 6.71 -8.46
C THR A 135 -15.88 5.76 -7.45
N PHE A 136 -16.44 5.66 -6.25
CA PHE A 136 -15.95 4.77 -5.21
C PHE A 136 -15.81 3.33 -5.72
N ASN A 137 -14.58 2.82 -5.70
CA ASN A 137 -14.29 1.44 -6.10
C ASN A 137 -13.26 0.83 -5.13
N PRO A 138 -13.68 -0.07 -4.21
CA PRO A 138 -12.81 -0.66 -3.22
C PRO A 138 -12.03 -1.89 -3.72
N THR A 139 -12.02 -2.16 -5.04
CA THR A 139 -11.31 -3.30 -5.63
C THR A 139 -9.88 -2.92 -6.04
N CYS A 140 -8.95 -3.88 -6.05
CA CYS A 140 -7.60 -3.64 -6.55
C CYS A 140 -7.61 -3.13 -7.99
N GLN A 141 -8.30 -3.80 -8.89
CA GLN A 141 -8.35 -3.43 -10.30
C GLN A 141 -9.03 -2.09 -10.58
N GLY A 142 -9.86 -1.62 -9.65
CA GLY A 142 -10.61 -0.36 -9.81
C GLY A 142 -9.99 0.83 -9.07
N SER A 143 -8.93 0.65 -8.27
CA SER A 143 -8.32 1.73 -7.49
C SER A 143 -6.79 1.75 -7.54
N VAL A 144 -6.12 0.61 -7.67
CA VAL A 144 -4.65 0.57 -7.66
C VAL A 144 -4.04 1.25 -8.89
N PRO A 145 -4.50 0.98 -10.14
CA PRO A 145 -3.97 1.71 -11.30
C PRO A 145 -4.13 3.22 -11.18
N GLN A 146 -5.28 3.70 -10.70
CA GLN A 146 -5.56 5.13 -10.54
C GLN A 146 -4.64 5.78 -9.49
N ALA A 147 -4.39 5.07 -8.38
CA ALA A 147 -3.44 5.52 -7.37
C ALA A 147 -1.99 5.58 -7.90
N ILE A 148 -1.59 4.62 -8.75
CA ILE A 148 -0.30 4.63 -9.44
C ILE A 148 -0.22 5.81 -10.43
N ILE A 149 -1.28 6.07 -11.22
CA ILE A 149 -1.33 7.21 -12.14
C ILE A 149 -1.20 8.53 -11.38
N ALA A 150 -1.87 8.68 -10.23
CA ALA A 150 -1.75 9.86 -9.38
C ALA A 150 -0.30 10.13 -8.94
N PHE A 151 0.46 9.07 -8.61
CA PHE A 151 1.90 9.18 -8.37
C PHE A 151 2.67 9.53 -9.64
N LEU A 152 2.40 8.86 -10.76
CA LEU A 152 3.14 9.06 -12.00
C LEU A 152 3.03 10.49 -12.54
N GLU A 153 1.89 11.16 -12.36
CA GLU A 153 1.67 12.55 -12.80
C GLU A 153 2.16 13.60 -11.81
N SER A 154 2.49 13.22 -10.57
CA SER A 154 2.89 14.17 -9.53
C SER A 154 4.27 14.77 -9.76
N THR A 155 4.52 15.92 -9.16
CA THR A 155 5.81 16.64 -9.19
C THR A 155 6.58 16.54 -7.88
N ASP A 156 5.89 16.28 -6.77
CA ASP A 156 6.46 16.05 -5.43
C ASP A 156 5.52 15.19 -4.59
N PHE A 157 5.87 14.97 -3.31
CA PHE A 157 5.09 14.14 -2.40
C PHE A 157 3.70 14.73 -2.12
N GLU A 158 3.60 16.02 -1.85
CA GLU A 158 2.32 16.67 -1.55
C GLU A 158 1.40 16.67 -2.77
N ASP A 159 1.94 16.95 -3.93
CA ASP A 159 1.23 16.91 -5.21
C ASP A 159 0.69 15.49 -5.50
N ALA A 160 1.47 14.46 -5.21
CA ALA A 160 1.01 13.07 -5.34
C ALA A 160 -0.22 12.78 -4.45
N ILE A 161 -0.19 13.23 -3.20
CA ILE A 161 -1.34 13.07 -2.30
C ILE A 161 -2.55 13.87 -2.79
N ARG A 162 -2.35 15.11 -3.25
CA ARG A 162 -3.42 15.95 -3.80
C ARG A 162 -4.05 15.34 -5.04
N ASN A 163 -3.24 14.82 -5.95
CA ASN A 163 -3.68 14.10 -7.14
C ASN A 163 -4.56 12.90 -6.77
N SER A 164 -4.12 12.10 -5.81
CA SER A 164 -4.88 10.95 -5.33
C SER A 164 -6.22 11.32 -4.70
N ILE A 165 -6.25 12.38 -3.89
CA ILE A 165 -7.48 12.88 -3.26
C ILE A 165 -8.44 13.47 -4.31
N SER A 166 -7.92 14.14 -5.34
CA SER A 166 -8.73 14.73 -6.41
C SER A 166 -9.51 13.70 -7.24
N LEU A 167 -9.05 12.44 -7.28
CA LEU A 167 -9.78 11.33 -7.87
C LEU A 167 -11.14 11.10 -7.18
N GLY A 168 -11.24 11.42 -5.90
CA GLY A 168 -12.42 11.03 -5.11
C GLY A 168 -12.42 9.52 -4.81
N GLY A 169 -13.61 8.94 -4.67
CA GLY A 169 -13.75 7.50 -4.44
C GLY A 169 -13.23 7.03 -3.06
N ASP A 170 -12.40 5.99 -3.03
CA ASP A 170 -11.75 5.43 -1.84
C ASP A 170 -10.45 6.19 -1.54
N ALA A 171 -10.59 7.49 -1.26
CA ALA A 171 -9.53 8.47 -1.25
C ALA A 171 -8.42 8.17 -0.22
N ASP A 172 -8.75 7.64 0.95
CA ASP A 172 -7.79 7.29 2.00
C ASP A 172 -6.91 6.09 1.58
N THR A 173 -7.50 5.06 1.00
CA THR A 173 -6.76 3.91 0.46
C THR A 173 -5.89 4.30 -0.74
N GLN A 174 -6.44 5.09 -1.67
CA GLN A 174 -5.68 5.59 -2.82
C GLN A 174 -4.51 6.47 -2.38
N ALA A 175 -4.73 7.40 -1.43
CA ALA A 175 -3.67 8.24 -0.89
C ALA A 175 -2.60 7.44 -0.13
N CYS A 176 -2.97 6.35 0.53
CA CYS A 176 -2.01 5.44 1.16
C CYS A 176 -1.11 4.76 0.12
N ILE A 177 -1.67 4.26 -0.99
CA ILE A 177 -0.91 3.64 -2.08
C ILE A 177 -0.02 4.68 -2.78
N THR A 178 -0.60 5.79 -3.20
CA THR A 178 0.11 6.89 -3.89
C THR A 178 1.23 7.45 -3.04
N GLY A 179 0.97 7.71 -1.75
CA GLY A 179 1.95 8.22 -0.80
C GLY A 179 3.12 7.27 -0.57
N SER A 180 2.86 5.96 -0.55
CA SER A 180 3.92 4.94 -0.44
C SER A 180 4.90 4.98 -1.61
N LEU A 181 4.36 5.13 -2.83
CA LEU A 181 5.17 5.26 -4.06
C LEU A 181 5.93 6.59 -4.09
N ALA A 182 5.23 7.68 -3.72
CA ALA A 182 5.80 9.02 -3.71
C ALA A 182 6.94 9.16 -2.68
N GLU A 183 6.77 8.64 -1.46
CA GLU A 183 7.83 8.64 -0.45
C GLU A 183 9.06 7.87 -0.94
N ALA A 184 8.87 6.69 -1.50
CA ALA A 184 9.97 5.87 -2.01
C ALA A 184 10.71 6.56 -3.17
N TYR A 185 10.01 7.28 -4.02
CA TYR A 185 10.56 7.95 -5.18
C TYR A 185 11.22 9.29 -4.84
N TYR A 186 10.49 10.18 -4.14
CA TYR A 186 10.98 11.52 -3.82
C TYR A 186 11.93 11.55 -2.62
N LYS A 187 11.90 10.50 -1.77
CA LYS A 187 12.74 10.37 -0.56
C LYS A 187 12.59 11.53 0.42
N SER A 188 11.49 12.25 0.32
CA SER A 188 11.21 13.43 1.14
C SER A 188 9.71 13.57 1.35
N ILE A 189 9.30 13.66 2.61
CA ILE A 189 7.97 14.08 3.02
C ILE A 189 8.12 15.48 3.63
N PRO A 190 7.28 16.48 3.26
CA PRO A 190 7.30 17.79 3.90
C PRO A 190 7.21 17.67 5.44
N GLU A 191 8.09 18.38 6.14
CA GLU A 191 8.23 18.30 7.62
C GLU A 191 6.89 18.56 8.33
N GLU A 192 6.10 19.50 7.83
CA GLU A 192 4.79 19.82 8.40
C GLU A 192 3.83 18.62 8.33
N ILE A 193 3.84 17.90 7.20
CA ILE A 193 3.01 16.70 7.02
C ILE A 193 3.51 15.57 7.93
N ALA A 194 4.80 15.31 7.92
CA ALA A 194 5.41 14.26 8.74
C ALA A 194 5.16 14.50 10.24
N SER A 195 5.39 15.72 10.73
CA SER A 195 5.17 16.10 12.12
C SER A 195 3.70 16.00 12.53
N PHE A 196 2.78 16.45 11.66
CA PHE A 196 1.34 16.36 11.93
C PHE A 196 0.88 14.90 12.03
N VAL A 197 1.34 14.03 11.10
CA VAL A 197 1.00 12.60 11.12
C VAL A 197 1.55 11.94 12.38
N ARG A 198 2.82 12.19 12.75
CA ARG A 198 3.43 11.64 13.97
C ARG A 198 2.68 12.05 15.23
N TRP A 199 2.18 13.30 15.31
CA TRP A 199 1.36 13.75 16.42
C TRP A 199 0.01 13.03 16.53
N ARG A 200 -0.52 12.51 15.43
CA ARG A 200 -1.84 11.84 15.37
C ARG A 200 -1.78 10.33 15.58
N ILE A 201 -0.60 9.73 15.42
CA ILE A 201 -0.40 8.28 15.53
C ILE A 201 -0.20 7.90 17.00
N GLU A 202 -0.83 6.82 17.44
CA GLU A 202 -0.66 6.26 18.78
C GLU A 202 0.79 5.78 19.01
N ASP A 203 1.27 5.86 20.26
CA ASP A 203 2.67 5.62 20.64
C ASP A 203 3.19 4.23 20.21
N ASP A 204 2.36 3.20 20.27
CA ASP A 204 2.77 1.86 19.87
C ASP A 204 2.89 1.66 18.36
N LEU A 205 2.09 2.40 17.58
CA LEU A 205 2.26 2.47 16.12
C LEU A 205 3.51 3.28 15.76
N LEU A 206 3.79 4.36 16.50
CA LEU A 206 5.03 5.13 16.36
C LEU A 206 6.26 4.29 16.68
N ALA A 207 6.22 3.43 17.71
CA ALA A 207 7.34 2.56 18.03
C ALA A 207 7.71 1.62 16.86
N VAL A 208 6.70 1.05 16.17
CA VAL A 208 6.96 0.24 14.97
C VAL A 208 7.51 1.08 13.83
N LEU A 209 6.99 2.30 13.63
CA LEU A 209 7.46 3.22 12.61
C LEU A 209 8.91 3.64 12.87
N ASP A 210 9.28 3.91 14.11
CA ASP A 210 10.66 4.29 14.48
C ASP A 210 11.62 3.11 14.30
N GLN A 211 11.22 1.89 14.64
CA GLN A 211 11.97 0.68 14.34
C GLN A 211 12.17 0.53 12.82
N PHE A 212 11.10 0.70 12.04
CA PHE A 212 11.15 0.64 10.59
C PHE A 212 12.14 1.66 10.00
N HIS A 213 12.06 2.91 10.42
CA HIS A 213 12.99 3.96 9.99
C HIS A 213 14.45 3.67 10.37
N SER A 214 14.71 2.99 11.49
CA SER A 214 16.07 2.62 11.89
C SER A 214 16.70 1.55 10.99
N ILE A 215 15.87 0.77 10.28
CA ILE A 215 16.31 -0.32 9.39
C ILE A 215 16.43 0.18 7.94
N THR A 216 15.57 1.11 7.53
CA THR A 216 15.44 1.54 6.13
C THR A 216 16.21 2.82 5.77
N LYS A 217 16.88 3.45 6.75
CA LYS A 217 17.78 4.60 6.55
C LYS A 217 19.24 4.14 6.24
#